data_ed1952569ca4cd734c6624d79b0c1b3b
#
_entry.id   ed1952569ca4cd734c6624d79b0c1b3b
#
_cell.length_a   1.000
_cell.length_b   1.000
_cell.length_c   1.000
_cell.angle_alpha   90.00
_cell.angle_beta   90.00
_cell.angle_gamma   90.00
#
_symmetry.space_group_name_H-M   'P 1'
#
loop_
_entity.id
_entity.type
_entity.pdbx_description
1 polymer ?
#
loop_
_entity_poly.entity_id
_entity_poly.type
_entity_poly.pdbx_seq_one_letter_code
_entity_poly.pdbx_strand_id
1 'polypeptide(L)'
;FPEKYGPAAVSPWERVILEYAREGLSHCVGLLSRALEECREDPAVEKAYAGALEKDRKAFVSMEELAAAGEWDSLCQAVAQFAPSRRGVLRGYDGDPLKERLEAFREEGKRMAKELGKYFSADREACAWETAQTAPLVKSLQELTLALSQRYTEKKRAGNFLDYSDLEHEA
;
A
#
# COMPACT_ATOMS: atom_id res chain seq x y z
N PHE A 1 -24.51 -1.38 4.64
CA PHE A 1 -23.05 -1.38 4.55
C PHE A 1 -22.41 -2.13 5.73
N PRO A 2 -22.69 -1.84 7.01
CA PRO A 2 -22.13 -2.58 8.15
C PRO A 2 -22.75 -3.97 8.36
N GLU A 3 -23.98 -4.20 7.92
CA GLU A 3 -24.70 -5.48 8.06
C GLU A 3 -24.08 -6.61 7.21
N LYS A 4 -23.36 -6.27 6.15
CA LYS A 4 -22.70 -7.21 5.25
C LYS A 4 -21.29 -7.57 5.68
N TYR A 5 -20.67 -6.77 6.55
CA TYR A 5 -19.29 -6.86 6.97
C TYR A 5 -19.22 -6.75 8.50
N GLY A 6 -19.73 -7.77 9.19
CA GLY A 6 -19.55 -7.88 10.63
C GLY A 6 -18.07 -7.99 11.01
N PRO A 7 -17.71 -7.76 12.30
CA PRO A 7 -16.33 -7.67 12.76
C PRO A 7 -15.47 -8.93 12.52
N ALA A 8 -16.08 -10.03 12.09
CA ALA A 8 -15.39 -11.27 11.78
C ALA A 8 -15.20 -11.53 10.27
N ALA A 9 -15.78 -10.71 9.40
CA ALA A 9 -15.62 -10.88 7.95
C ALA A 9 -14.49 -10.02 7.44
N VAL A 10 -13.53 -10.62 6.73
CA VAL A 10 -12.46 -9.90 6.02
C VAL A 10 -13.11 -8.90 5.08
N SER A 11 -12.93 -7.63 5.33
CA SER A 11 -13.43 -6.56 4.48
C SER A 11 -12.88 -6.73 3.05
N PRO A 12 -13.68 -6.52 1.98
CA PRO A 12 -13.15 -6.50 0.63
C PRO A 12 -11.99 -5.51 0.45
N TRP A 13 -12.00 -4.40 1.18
CA TRP A 13 -10.93 -3.40 1.19
C TRP A 13 -9.66 -3.94 1.85
N GLU A 14 -9.78 -4.69 2.95
CA GLU A 14 -8.65 -5.34 3.60
C GLU A 14 -7.92 -6.26 2.62
N ARG A 15 -8.65 -7.08 1.88
CA ARG A 15 -8.07 -7.96 0.86
C ARG A 15 -7.33 -7.19 -0.23
N VAL A 16 -7.92 -6.10 -0.73
CA VAL A 16 -7.28 -5.26 -1.76
C VAL A 16 -6.00 -4.61 -1.24
N ILE A 17 -6.02 -4.11 0.00
CA ILE A 17 -4.85 -3.48 0.63
C ILE A 17 -3.75 -4.51 0.87
N LEU A 18 -4.09 -5.72 1.35
CA LEU A 18 -3.12 -6.80 1.56
C LEU A 18 -2.50 -7.26 0.23
N GLU A 19 -3.28 -7.33 -0.84
CA GLU A 19 -2.77 -7.68 -2.18
C GLU A 19 -1.84 -6.59 -2.72
N TYR A 20 -2.21 -5.33 -2.60
CA TYR A 20 -1.33 -4.20 -2.92
C TYR A 20 -0.01 -4.25 -2.12
N ALA A 21 -0.09 -4.52 -0.82
CA ALA A 21 1.09 -4.65 0.03
C ALA A 21 1.98 -5.81 -0.43
N ARG A 22 1.39 -6.97 -0.69
CA ARG A 22 2.12 -8.17 -1.15
C ARG A 22 2.85 -7.91 -2.46
N GLU A 23 2.20 -7.32 -3.46
CA GLU A 23 2.81 -7.01 -4.74
C GLU A 23 3.97 -6.01 -4.60
N GLY A 24 3.77 -4.94 -3.83
CA GLY A 24 4.80 -3.94 -3.58
C GLY A 24 6.01 -4.49 -2.81
N LEU A 25 5.75 -5.34 -1.81
CA LEU A 25 6.82 -6.01 -1.04
C LEU A 25 7.58 -7.02 -1.91
N SER A 26 6.89 -7.82 -2.72
CA SER A 26 7.50 -8.75 -3.66
C SER A 26 8.41 -8.02 -4.66
N HIS A 27 7.97 -6.89 -5.19
CA HIS A 27 8.79 -6.03 -6.04
C HIS A 27 10.07 -5.57 -5.33
N CYS A 28 9.96 -5.09 -4.10
CA CYS A 28 11.13 -4.66 -3.30
C CYS A 28 12.08 -5.82 -2.98
N VAL A 29 11.56 -7.01 -2.68
CA VAL A 29 12.37 -8.22 -2.50
C VAL A 29 13.16 -8.54 -3.77
N GLY A 30 12.53 -8.42 -4.94
CA GLY A 30 13.20 -8.57 -6.24
C GLY A 30 14.32 -7.56 -6.46
N LEU A 31 14.06 -6.27 -6.19
CA LEU A 31 15.07 -5.22 -6.32
C LEU A 31 16.26 -5.43 -5.37
N LEU A 32 16.01 -5.77 -4.11
CA LEU A 32 17.08 -6.00 -3.13
C LEU A 32 17.87 -7.29 -3.42
N SER A 33 17.23 -8.31 -4.02
CA SER A 33 17.92 -9.51 -4.48
C SER A 33 18.88 -9.19 -5.63
N ARG A 34 18.44 -8.39 -6.60
CA ARG A 34 19.32 -7.88 -7.67
C ARG A 34 20.45 -7.01 -7.11
N ALA A 35 20.15 -6.14 -6.15
CA ALA A 35 21.17 -5.34 -5.48
C ALA A 35 22.25 -6.22 -4.82
N LEU A 36 21.86 -7.33 -4.21
CA LEU A 36 22.78 -8.31 -3.61
C LEU A 36 23.63 -9.03 -4.65
N GLU A 37 23.10 -9.29 -5.84
CA GLU A 37 23.88 -9.87 -6.95
C GLU A 37 24.88 -8.84 -7.50
N GLU A 38 24.41 -7.63 -7.81
CA GLU A 38 25.24 -6.58 -8.38
C GLU A 38 26.34 -6.11 -7.42
N CYS A 39 26.10 -6.06 -6.10
CA CYS A 39 27.13 -5.62 -5.16
C CYS A 39 28.35 -6.57 -5.08
N ARG A 40 28.20 -7.83 -5.54
CA ARG A 40 29.31 -8.81 -5.60
C ARG A 40 30.30 -8.53 -6.73
N GLU A 41 29.98 -7.66 -7.66
CA GLU A 41 30.88 -7.26 -8.76
C GLU A 41 32.12 -6.51 -8.22
N ASP A 42 32.01 -5.84 -7.07
CA ASP A 42 33.09 -5.12 -6.42
C ASP A 42 33.19 -5.49 -4.92
N PRO A 43 34.32 -6.08 -4.47
CA PRO A 43 34.50 -6.50 -3.08
C PRO A 43 34.37 -5.38 -2.04
N ALA A 44 34.70 -4.13 -2.39
CA ALA A 44 34.55 -2.99 -1.47
C ALA A 44 33.09 -2.59 -1.32
N VAL A 45 32.33 -2.63 -2.42
CA VAL A 45 30.90 -2.40 -2.44
C VAL A 45 30.17 -3.53 -1.69
N GLU A 46 30.50 -4.78 -1.95
CA GLU A 46 29.93 -5.94 -1.26
C GLU A 46 30.14 -5.81 0.25
N LYS A 47 31.36 -5.54 0.70
CA LYS A 47 31.66 -5.34 2.13
C LYS A 47 30.84 -4.22 2.76
N ALA A 48 30.55 -3.16 2.02
CA ALA A 48 29.82 -2.01 2.54
C ALA A 48 28.30 -2.21 2.53
N TYR A 49 27.74 -2.92 1.54
CA TYR A 49 26.29 -2.98 1.29
C TYR A 49 25.63 -4.31 1.60
N ALA A 50 26.29 -5.46 1.35
CA ALA A 50 25.65 -6.76 1.38
C ALA A 50 24.92 -7.05 2.71
N GLY A 51 25.54 -6.74 3.84
CA GLY A 51 24.94 -6.96 5.15
C GLY A 51 23.67 -6.13 5.41
N ALA A 52 23.61 -4.91 4.90
CA ALA A 52 22.44 -4.06 5.02
C ALA A 52 21.34 -4.50 4.05
N LEU A 53 21.67 -4.79 2.79
CA LEU A 53 20.74 -5.28 1.77
C LEU A 53 20.09 -6.59 2.20
N GLU A 54 20.86 -7.54 2.74
CA GLU A 54 20.33 -8.83 3.18
C GLU A 54 19.37 -8.69 4.37
N LYS A 55 19.66 -7.79 5.32
CA LYS A 55 18.75 -7.52 6.44
C LYS A 55 17.46 -6.87 5.96
N ASP A 56 17.56 -5.86 5.11
CA ASP A 56 16.39 -5.18 4.55
C ASP A 56 15.55 -6.15 3.73
N ARG A 57 16.19 -6.98 2.87
CA ARG A 57 15.50 -8.03 2.09
C ARG A 57 14.74 -9.02 2.97
N LYS A 58 15.36 -9.52 4.04
CA LYS A 58 14.71 -10.44 4.98
C LYS A 58 13.50 -9.82 5.67
N ALA A 59 13.58 -8.54 6.03
CA ALA A 59 12.46 -7.82 6.60
C ALA A 59 11.29 -7.71 5.61
N PHE A 60 11.56 -7.41 4.34
CA PHE A 60 10.52 -7.36 3.30
C PHE A 60 9.92 -8.73 2.98
N VAL A 61 10.73 -9.81 2.96
CA VAL A 61 10.23 -11.18 2.81
C VAL A 61 9.26 -11.53 3.95
N SER A 62 9.64 -11.24 5.20
CA SER A 62 8.75 -11.50 6.34
C SER A 62 7.45 -10.70 6.26
N MET A 63 7.50 -9.43 5.85
CA MET A 63 6.28 -8.63 5.64
C MET A 63 5.42 -9.16 4.48
N GLU A 64 6.03 -9.63 3.39
CA GLU A 64 5.33 -10.26 2.26
C GLU A 64 4.59 -11.54 2.69
N GLU A 65 5.24 -12.38 3.50
CA GLU A 65 4.64 -13.60 4.07
C GLU A 65 3.44 -13.27 4.95
N LEU A 66 3.55 -12.24 5.82
CA LEU A 66 2.45 -11.76 6.64
C LEU A 66 1.27 -11.23 5.80
N ALA A 67 1.57 -10.46 4.76
CA ALA A 67 0.55 -9.96 3.83
C ALA A 67 -0.16 -11.13 3.10
N ALA A 68 0.60 -12.12 2.64
CA ALA A 68 0.06 -13.31 1.97
C ALA A 68 -0.80 -14.18 2.91
N ALA A 69 -0.44 -14.24 4.19
CA ALA A 69 -1.20 -14.97 5.22
C ALA A 69 -2.44 -14.19 5.72
N GLY A 70 -2.59 -12.91 5.35
CA GLY A 70 -3.68 -12.06 5.85
C GLY A 70 -3.51 -11.62 7.31
N GLU A 71 -2.29 -11.65 7.82
CA GLU A 71 -1.93 -11.32 9.20
C GLU A 71 -1.80 -9.79 9.38
N TRP A 72 -2.94 -9.09 9.34
CA TRP A 72 -3.01 -7.63 9.37
C TRP A 72 -2.25 -7.02 10.54
N ASP A 73 -2.55 -7.45 11.78
CA ASP A 73 -1.99 -6.83 12.99
C ASP A 73 -0.48 -7.08 13.11
N SER A 74 -0.04 -8.29 12.72
CA SER A 74 1.38 -8.63 12.64
C SER A 74 2.10 -7.79 11.58
N LEU A 75 1.45 -7.55 10.44
CA LEU A 75 1.98 -6.69 9.38
C LEU A 75 2.06 -5.22 9.82
N CYS A 76 1.05 -4.69 10.54
CA CYS A 76 1.10 -3.36 11.15
C CYS A 76 2.34 -3.21 12.04
N GLN A 77 2.60 -4.19 12.91
CA GLN A 77 3.77 -4.18 13.79
C GLN A 77 5.08 -4.25 13.00
N ALA A 78 5.17 -5.13 12.02
CA ALA A 78 6.37 -5.28 11.20
C ALA A 78 6.69 -4.00 10.41
N VAL A 79 5.68 -3.36 9.81
CA VAL A 79 5.82 -2.09 9.09
C VAL A 79 6.24 -0.95 10.03
N ALA A 80 5.62 -0.84 11.21
CA ALA A 80 5.95 0.19 12.20
C ALA A 80 7.36 0.04 12.78
N GLN A 81 7.87 -1.19 12.88
CA GLN A 81 9.20 -1.49 13.41
C GLN A 81 10.29 -1.44 12.34
N PHE A 82 9.92 -1.40 11.07
CA PHE A 82 10.90 -1.41 9.99
C PHE A 82 11.75 -0.13 10.01
N ALA A 83 13.05 -0.32 10.11
CA ALA A 83 14.04 0.73 9.95
C ALA A 83 15.11 0.26 8.97
N PRO A 84 15.40 1.02 7.90
CA PRO A 84 16.41 0.66 6.92
C PRO A 84 17.78 0.45 7.58
N SER A 85 18.42 -0.67 7.27
CA SER A 85 19.69 -1.06 7.86
C SER A 85 20.79 -0.09 7.47
N ARG A 86 21.70 0.20 8.39
CA ARG A 86 22.86 1.06 8.11
C ARG A 86 23.86 0.28 7.26
N ARG A 87 24.25 0.87 6.13
CA ARG A 87 25.36 0.38 5.31
C ARG A 87 26.71 0.85 5.82
N GLY A 88 27.75 0.16 5.41
CA GLY A 88 29.13 0.61 5.63
C GLY A 88 29.46 1.89 4.86
N VAL A 89 30.58 2.51 5.25
CA VAL A 89 31.11 3.68 4.55
C VAL A 89 31.89 3.21 3.32
N LEU A 90 31.56 3.77 2.17
CA LEU A 90 32.23 3.54 0.89
C LEU A 90 32.87 4.87 0.45
N ARG A 91 34.20 4.95 0.42
CA ARG A 91 34.94 6.15 0.03
C ARG A 91 35.46 6.02 -1.39
N GLY A 92 35.52 7.12 -2.13
CA GLY A 92 36.07 7.16 -3.48
C GLY A 92 35.13 6.64 -4.60
N TYR A 93 33.84 6.44 -4.27
CA TYR A 93 32.79 5.98 -5.20
C TYR A 93 31.75 7.08 -5.49
N ASP A 94 32.16 8.34 -5.50
CA ASP A 94 31.24 9.43 -5.81
C ASP A 94 31.02 9.47 -7.33
N GLY A 95 29.73 9.38 -7.73
CA GLY A 95 29.32 9.25 -9.14
C GLY A 95 29.52 7.84 -9.73
N ASP A 96 29.82 6.83 -8.91
CA ASP A 96 29.93 5.46 -9.37
C ASP A 96 28.54 4.88 -9.73
N PRO A 97 28.33 4.38 -10.97
CA PRO A 97 27.03 3.91 -11.42
C PRO A 97 26.49 2.71 -10.62
N LEU A 98 27.35 1.82 -10.11
CA LEU A 98 26.93 0.68 -9.29
C LEU A 98 26.39 1.19 -7.95
N LYS A 99 27.11 2.08 -7.27
CA LYS A 99 26.67 2.69 -6.02
C LYS A 99 25.33 3.42 -6.21
N GLU A 100 25.17 4.20 -7.28
CA GLU A 100 23.93 4.93 -7.55
C GLU A 100 22.74 3.99 -7.75
N ARG A 101 22.92 2.88 -8.48
CA ARG A 101 21.86 1.86 -8.65
C ARG A 101 21.49 1.19 -7.32
N LEU A 102 22.46 0.79 -6.51
CA LEU A 102 22.21 0.18 -5.20
C LEU A 102 21.46 1.13 -4.25
N GLU A 103 21.82 2.42 -4.25
CA GLU A 103 21.08 3.43 -3.49
C GLU A 103 19.64 3.61 -4.02
N ALA A 104 19.45 3.62 -5.34
CA ALA A 104 18.11 3.72 -5.93
C ALA A 104 17.22 2.55 -5.53
N PHE A 105 17.73 1.31 -5.53
CA PHE A 105 16.97 0.14 -5.06
C PHE A 105 16.60 0.25 -3.58
N ARG A 106 17.50 0.76 -2.75
CA ARG A 106 17.24 0.98 -1.33
C ARG A 106 16.23 2.10 -1.07
N GLU A 107 16.31 3.18 -1.83
CA GLU A 107 15.32 4.28 -1.73
C GLU A 107 13.92 3.81 -2.13
N GLU A 108 13.79 2.95 -3.13
CA GLU A 108 12.50 2.35 -3.49
C GLU A 108 11.93 1.51 -2.35
N GLY A 109 12.75 0.69 -1.69
CA GLY A 109 12.33 -0.07 -0.50
C GLY A 109 11.88 0.85 0.64
N LYS A 110 12.61 1.94 0.91
CA LYS A 110 12.21 2.93 1.93
C LYS A 110 10.89 3.62 1.55
N ARG A 111 10.71 3.95 0.28
CA ARG A 111 9.48 4.55 -0.23
C ARG A 111 8.30 3.62 -0.02
N MET A 112 8.45 2.34 -0.36
CA MET A 112 7.42 1.32 -0.15
C MET A 112 7.07 1.17 1.33
N ALA A 113 8.05 1.04 2.21
CA ALA A 113 7.80 0.92 3.65
C ALA A 113 7.05 2.14 4.22
N LYS A 114 7.41 3.36 3.77
CA LYS A 114 6.71 4.59 4.13
C LYS A 114 5.27 4.61 3.61
N GLU A 115 5.04 4.11 2.40
CA GLU A 115 3.70 4.01 1.81
C GLU A 115 2.83 3.01 2.58
N LEU A 116 3.36 1.83 2.87
CA LEU A 116 2.67 0.83 3.69
C LEU A 116 2.32 1.36 5.07
N GLY A 117 3.17 2.19 5.68
CA GLY A 117 2.89 2.84 6.96
C GLY A 117 1.63 3.71 6.99
N LYS A 118 1.12 4.14 5.83
CA LYS A 118 -0.14 4.87 5.75
C LYS A 118 -1.36 3.95 5.86
N TYR A 119 -1.26 2.73 5.34
CA TYR A 119 -2.35 1.75 5.33
C TYR A 119 -2.34 0.88 6.58
N PHE A 120 -1.16 0.54 7.10
CA PHE A 120 -0.96 -0.32 8.26
C PHE A 120 -0.60 0.49 9.52
N SER A 121 -1.29 1.63 9.72
CA SER A 121 -1.10 2.52 10.87
C SER A 121 -1.95 2.15 12.09
N ALA A 122 -2.96 1.31 11.91
CA ALA A 122 -3.90 0.89 12.94
C ALA A 122 -4.18 -0.62 12.84
N ASP A 123 -4.38 -1.26 13.99
CA ASP A 123 -4.77 -2.66 14.05
C ASP A 123 -6.21 -2.86 13.54
N ARG A 124 -6.61 -4.12 13.40
CA ARG A 124 -7.92 -4.50 12.86
C ARG A 124 -9.07 -4.00 13.74
N GLU A 125 -8.90 -4.00 15.06
CA GLU A 125 -9.91 -3.54 16.00
C GLU A 125 -10.12 -2.03 15.88
N ALA A 126 -9.06 -1.24 15.84
CA ALA A 126 -9.14 0.20 15.62
C ALA A 126 -9.79 0.56 14.27
N CYS A 127 -9.40 -0.13 13.19
CA CYS A 127 -10.02 0.06 11.87
C CYS A 127 -11.52 -0.27 11.88
N ALA A 128 -11.93 -1.34 12.55
CA ALA A 128 -13.33 -1.71 12.71
C ALA A 128 -14.12 -0.66 13.51
N TRP A 129 -13.53 -0.14 14.58
CA TRP A 129 -14.13 0.92 15.39
C TRP A 129 -14.32 2.21 14.59
N GLU A 130 -13.30 2.69 13.90
CA GLU A 130 -13.38 3.89 13.04
C GLU A 130 -14.43 3.72 11.94
N THR A 131 -14.48 2.55 11.31
CA THR A 131 -15.48 2.22 10.30
C THR A 131 -16.90 2.29 10.89
N ALA A 132 -17.12 1.75 12.07
CA ALA A 132 -18.41 1.80 12.75
C ALA A 132 -18.84 3.24 13.07
N GLN A 133 -17.90 4.12 13.45
CA GLN A 133 -18.19 5.54 13.70
C GLN A 133 -18.54 6.32 12.43
N THR A 134 -17.88 6.00 11.31
CA THR A 134 -18.07 6.72 10.04
C THR A 134 -19.22 6.19 9.20
N ALA A 135 -19.59 4.93 9.35
CA ALA A 135 -20.63 4.28 8.57
C ALA A 135 -22.00 5.02 8.56
N PRO A 136 -22.51 5.56 9.68
CA PRO A 136 -23.77 6.31 9.69
C PRO A 136 -23.70 7.58 8.83
N LEU A 137 -22.55 8.28 8.84
CA LEU A 137 -22.32 9.49 8.03
C LEU A 137 -22.30 9.15 6.55
N VAL A 138 -21.57 8.10 6.18
CA VAL A 138 -21.50 7.62 4.78
C VAL A 138 -22.88 7.18 4.29
N LYS A 139 -23.66 6.48 5.13
CA LYS A 139 -25.04 6.09 4.81
C LYS A 139 -25.94 7.30 4.57
N SER A 140 -25.87 8.30 5.44
CA SER A 140 -26.66 9.54 5.28
C SER A 140 -26.27 10.28 4.00
N LEU A 141 -24.99 10.34 3.66
CA LEU A 141 -24.52 10.94 2.41
C LEU A 141 -25.03 10.17 1.18
N GLN A 142 -25.00 8.84 1.23
CA GLN A 142 -25.54 7.99 0.18
C GLN A 142 -27.05 8.21 -0.01
N GLU A 143 -27.82 8.23 1.07
CA GLU A 143 -29.27 8.49 1.03
C GLU A 143 -29.58 9.86 0.44
N LEU A 144 -28.82 10.90 0.84
CA LEU A 144 -28.96 12.25 0.30
C LEU A 144 -28.65 12.30 -1.21
N THR A 145 -27.58 11.63 -1.62
CA THR A 145 -27.17 11.57 -3.03
C THR A 145 -28.23 10.87 -3.89
N LEU A 146 -28.77 9.76 -3.42
CA LEU A 146 -29.83 9.04 -4.11
C LEU A 146 -31.11 9.87 -4.20
N ALA A 147 -31.51 10.53 -3.11
CA ALA A 147 -32.69 11.40 -3.10
C ALA A 147 -32.52 12.60 -4.04
N LEU A 148 -31.32 13.18 -4.10
CA LEU A 148 -30.99 14.27 -5.04
C LEU A 148 -31.09 13.79 -6.49
N SER A 149 -30.47 12.66 -6.79
CA SER A 149 -30.49 12.05 -8.13
C SER A 149 -31.91 11.75 -8.59
N GLN A 150 -32.74 11.17 -7.71
CA GLN A 150 -34.13 10.91 -8.00
C GLN A 150 -34.89 12.19 -8.29
N ARG A 151 -34.80 13.22 -7.40
CA ARG A 151 -35.49 14.50 -7.60
C ARG A 151 -35.04 15.21 -8.86
N TYR A 152 -33.74 15.11 -9.17
CA TYR A 152 -33.18 15.68 -10.41
C TYR A 152 -33.78 15.02 -11.64
N THR A 153 -33.83 13.70 -11.66
CA THR A 153 -34.48 12.93 -12.74
C THR A 153 -35.97 13.25 -12.89
N GLU A 154 -36.73 13.33 -11.79
CA GLU A 154 -38.13 13.71 -11.80
C GLU A 154 -38.34 15.12 -12.38
N LYS A 155 -37.51 16.10 -12.00
CA LYS A 155 -37.59 17.46 -12.55
C LYS A 155 -37.25 17.53 -14.03
N LYS A 156 -36.26 16.77 -14.48
CA LYS A 156 -35.90 16.68 -15.90
C LYS A 156 -37.08 16.13 -16.70
N ARG A 157 -37.67 15.02 -16.25
CA ARG A 157 -38.85 14.42 -16.90
C ARG A 157 -40.07 15.36 -16.94
N ALA A 158 -40.34 16.04 -15.83
CA ALA A 158 -41.45 17.01 -15.78
C ALA A 158 -41.23 18.22 -16.70
N GLY A 159 -39.99 18.62 -16.93
CA GLY A 159 -39.62 19.71 -17.82
C GLY A 159 -39.33 19.31 -19.27
N ASN A 160 -39.38 18.01 -19.59
CA ASN A 160 -38.92 17.45 -20.87
C ASN A 160 -37.47 17.86 -21.22
N PHE A 161 -36.58 17.91 -20.23
CA PHE A 161 -35.17 18.19 -20.45
C PHE A 161 -34.36 16.89 -20.47
N LEU A 162 -33.43 16.82 -21.41
CA LEU A 162 -32.35 15.83 -21.44
C LEU A 162 -31.02 16.55 -21.30
N ASP A 163 -30.12 16.02 -20.48
CA ASP A 163 -28.75 16.48 -20.46
C ASP A 163 -27.84 15.55 -21.28
N TYR A 164 -26.56 15.94 -21.45
CA TYR A 164 -25.60 15.16 -22.24
C TYR A 164 -25.40 13.75 -21.71
N SER A 165 -25.49 13.57 -20.40
CA SER A 165 -25.35 12.23 -19.78
C SER A 165 -26.54 11.32 -20.11
N ASP A 166 -27.76 11.89 -20.20
CA ASP A 166 -28.93 11.13 -20.64
C ASP A 166 -28.76 10.65 -22.07
N LEU A 167 -28.23 11.50 -22.95
CA LEU A 167 -27.99 11.15 -24.36
C LEU A 167 -26.94 10.05 -24.52
N GLU A 168 -25.91 10.04 -23.66
CA GLU A 168 -24.89 9.00 -23.67
C GLU A 168 -25.42 7.64 -23.18
N HIS A 169 -26.40 7.63 -22.28
CA HIS A 169 -26.98 6.40 -21.74
C HIS A 169 -28.13 5.82 -22.57
N GLU A 170 -28.78 6.63 -23.39
CA GLU A 170 -29.88 6.21 -24.26
C GLU A 170 -29.45 5.89 -25.70
N ALA A 171 -28.19 6.17 -26.07
CA ALA A 171 -27.64 5.88 -27.39
C ALA A 171 -27.04 4.48 -27.46
#